data_ff7389441e1eef85cf798757e4c5e915
#
_entry.id   ff7389441e1eef85cf798757e4c5e915
#
_cell.length_a   1.000
_cell.length_b   1.000
_cell.length_c   1.000
_cell.angle_alpha   90.00
_cell.angle_beta   90.00
_cell.angle_gamma   90.00
#
_symmetry.space_group_name_H-M   'P 1'
#
loop_
_entity.id
_entity.type
_entity.pdbx_description
1 polymer ?
#
loop_
_entity_poly.entity_id
_entity_poly.type
_entity_poly.pdbx_seq_one_letter_code
_entity_poly.pdbx_strand_id
1 'polypeptide(L)'
;MGGCCSLIRRKKDELISSNFKVIDGRRFQLLDSNYVLPNDVGEEDRLDMQHYILKHAFNGNFSAPVDQLLRRGGRVLDVCCGSGIWTLELAKEYPNSYFVGVDIAPVVLTNEKPSNVEFVEYNVLDGLPFNSNTFDFVFSRALVSVYTREQWTELAIPEYARVIKPGGWVELAEWDGLVKSRVKCENVQRMNNALASLLGSKGLTPSPGFEIQGFLEQSGLFTNIGHEERFVPVGPKGDKYAEMAIRNFRDVWCAMKFPFTAAMQVTGEHYDAIVEAAVNEFLDYGANWENMKAWGQKKDRTAP
;
A
#
# COMPACT_ATOMS: atom_id res chain seq x y z
N MET A 1 -28.51 8.39 -15.19
CA MET A 1 -28.19 7.74 -13.90
C MET A 1 -26.88 8.31 -13.30
N GLY A 2 -26.60 9.62 -13.49
CA GLY A 2 -25.36 10.25 -13.00
C GLY A 2 -25.49 11.06 -11.69
N GLY A 3 -26.69 11.27 -11.16
CA GLY A 3 -26.91 12.18 -10.05
C GLY A 3 -26.69 11.58 -8.63
N CYS A 4 -26.84 10.27 -8.48
CA CYS A 4 -26.73 9.63 -7.17
C CYS A 4 -25.27 9.47 -6.70
N CYS A 5 -24.35 9.13 -7.61
CA CYS A 5 -22.93 9.03 -7.30
C CYS A 5 -22.28 10.36 -6.90
N SER A 6 -22.71 11.48 -7.51
CA SER A 6 -22.15 12.81 -7.20
C SER A 6 -22.60 13.35 -5.84
N LEU A 7 -23.80 13.00 -5.38
CA LEU A 7 -24.31 13.38 -4.08
C LEU A 7 -23.69 12.56 -2.94
N ILE A 8 -23.41 11.27 -3.18
CA ILE A 8 -22.72 10.41 -2.24
C ILE A 8 -21.24 10.85 -2.11
N ARG A 9 -20.60 11.20 -3.24
CA ARG A 9 -19.23 11.75 -3.25
C ARG A 9 -19.13 13.07 -2.48
N ARG A 10 -20.05 14.02 -2.66
CA ARG A 10 -20.07 15.28 -1.87
C ARG A 10 -20.25 15.07 -0.38
N LYS A 11 -21.13 14.16 0.04
CA LYS A 11 -21.28 13.82 1.48
C LYS A 11 -20.02 13.19 2.07
N LYS A 12 -19.24 12.46 1.26
CA LYS A 12 -17.96 11.86 1.69
C LYS A 12 -16.94 12.95 2.02
N ASP A 13 -16.86 14.01 1.23
CA ASP A 13 -15.92 15.12 1.45
C ASP A 13 -16.31 16.03 2.63
N GLU A 14 -17.59 16.13 2.99
CA GLU A 14 -18.09 16.96 4.10
C GLU A 14 -17.93 16.31 5.49
N LEU A 15 -17.79 14.99 5.57
CA LEU A 15 -17.67 14.23 6.84
C LEU A 15 -16.25 14.18 7.41
N ILE A 16 -15.26 14.79 6.74
CA ILE A 16 -13.86 14.64 7.06
C ILE A 16 -13.34 15.81 7.88
N SER A 17 -12.70 15.48 9.00
CA SER A 17 -12.19 16.37 10.04
C SER A 17 -11.16 17.41 9.58
N SER A 18 -10.88 18.40 10.43
CA SER A 18 -9.98 19.55 10.26
C SER A 18 -8.48 19.24 10.03
N ASN A 19 -8.10 17.98 9.87
CA ASN A 19 -6.69 17.53 9.83
C ASN A 19 -6.11 17.45 8.42
N PHE A 20 -6.72 18.11 7.43
CA PHE A 20 -6.28 18.06 6.04
C PHE A 20 -6.00 19.45 5.47
N LYS A 21 -5.06 19.52 4.53
CA LYS A 21 -4.86 20.69 3.68
C LYS A 21 -5.19 20.36 2.22
N VAL A 22 -5.68 21.34 1.50
CA VAL A 22 -5.94 21.22 0.06
C VAL A 22 -4.82 21.94 -0.70
N ILE A 23 -4.17 21.23 -1.62
CA ILE A 23 -3.14 21.75 -2.53
C ILE A 23 -3.54 21.35 -3.93
N ASP A 24 -3.69 22.31 -4.83
CA ASP A 24 -4.12 22.11 -6.24
C ASP A 24 -5.38 21.24 -6.37
N GLY A 25 -6.35 21.45 -5.46
CA GLY A 25 -7.61 20.71 -5.45
C GLY A 25 -7.51 19.27 -4.89
N ARG A 26 -6.33 18.80 -4.50
CA ARG A 26 -6.08 17.50 -3.88
C ARG A 26 -5.95 17.66 -2.36
N ARG A 27 -6.48 16.71 -1.61
CA ARG A 27 -6.47 16.71 -0.15
C ARG A 27 -5.31 15.90 0.39
N PHE A 28 -4.51 16.51 1.27
CA PHE A 28 -3.36 15.89 1.93
C PHE A 28 -3.51 15.91 3.44
N GLN A 29 -2.96 14.90 4.10
CA GLN A 29 -2.93 14.81 5.55
C GLN A 29 -2.06 15.94 6.14
N LEU A 30 -2.54 16.57 7.23
CA LEU A 30 -1.80 17.61 7.98
C LEU A 30 -0.92 17.05 9.10
N LEU A 31 -1.16 15.81 9.52
CA LEU A 31 -0.41 15.19 10.60
C LEU A 31 1.05 15.02 10.21
N ASP A 32 1.94 15.00 11.21
CA ASP A 32 3.38 14.73 11.03
C ASP A 32 3.56 13.28 10.58
N SER A 33 3.50 13.11 9.26
CA SER A 33 3.50 11.81 8.59
C SER A 33 4.45 11.88 7.40
N ASN A 34 5.14 10.78 7.14
CA ASN A 34 5.99 10.64 5.96
C ASN A 34 5.17 10.49 4.67
N TYR A 35 3.86 10.25 4.79
CA TYR A 35 2.98 9.98 3.65
C TYR A 35 2.92 11.15 2.68
N VAL A 36 3.22 10.87 1.42
CA VAL A 36 3.41 11.89 0.37
C VAL A 36 2.26 11.98 -0.63
N LEU A 37 1.31 11.04 -0.57
CA LEU A 37 0.17 10.99 -1.50
C LEU A 37 -1.05 11.71 -0.92
N PRO A 38 -1.97 12.16 -1.78
CA PRO A 38 -3.26 12.69 -1.33
C PRO A 38 -4.08 11.66 -0.55
N ASN A 39 -5.12 12.17 0.10
CA ASN A 39 -6.12 11.37 0.77
C ASN A 39 -7.50 11.83 0.34
N ASP A 40 -7.86 11.51 -0.89
CA ASP A 40 -9.13 11.89 -1.53
C ASP A 40 -9.69 10.73 -2.37
N VAL A 41 -10.91 10.90 -2.87
CA VAL A 41 -11.63 9.88 -3.65
C VAL A 41 -10.82 9.40 -4.87
N GLY A 42 -10.07 10.29 -5.52
CA GLY A 42 -9.24 9.91 -6.67
C GLY A 42 -8.11 8.97 -6.28
N GLU A 43 -7.53 9.16 -5.11
CA GLU A 43 -6.51 8.25 -4.57
C GLU A 43 -7.10 6.92 -4.12
N GLU A 44 -8.29 6.92 -3.50
CA GLU A 44 -8.99 5.69 -3.15
C GLU A 44 -9.28 4.84 -4.40
N ASP A 45 -9.82 5.44 -5.47
CA ASP A 45 -10.08 4.75 -6.75
C ASP A 45 -8.78 4.16 -7.35
N ARG A 46 -7.63 4.87 -7.20
CA ARG A 46 -6.32 4.38 -7.63
C ARG A 46 -5.84 3.20 -6.77
N LEU A 47 -6.00 3.27 -5.46
CA LEU A 47 -5.64 2.20 -4.53
C LEU A 47 -6.47 0.92 -4.80
N ASP A 48 -7.75 1.08 -5.09
CA ASP A 48 -8.62 -0.04 -5.47
C ASP A 48 -8.16 -0.69 -6.79
N MET A 49 -7.80 0.12 -7.78
CA MET A 49 -7.23 -0.38 -9.04
C MET A 49 -5.91 -1.13 -8.78
N GLN A 50 -5.03 -0.56 -7.97
CA GLN A 50 -3.76 -1.18 -7.59
C GLN A 50 -3.97 -2.52 -6.87
N HIS A 51 -4.98 -2.62 -5.99
CA HIS A 51 -5.35 -3.86 -5.32
C HIS A 51 -5.62 -4.99 -6.34
N TYR A 52 -6.45 -4.74 -7.37
CA TYR A 52 -6.77 -5.76 -8.37
C TYR A 52 -5.59 -6.13 -9.27
N ILE A 53 -4.70 -5.19 -9.58
CA ILE A 53 -3.46 -5.48 -10.30
C ILE A 53 -2.59 -6.45 -9.49
N LEU A 54 -2.36 -6.16 -8.22
CA LEU A 54 -1.53 -6.98 -7.34
C LEU A 54 -2.16 -8.33 -7.03
N LYS A 55 -3.47 -8.38 -6.79
CA LYS A 55 -4.21 -9.63 -6.62
C LYS A 55 -4.08 -10.54 -7.84
N HIS A 56 -4.14 -9.99 -9.05
CA HIS A 56 -3.92 -10.75 -10.28
C HIS A 56 -2.47 -11.25 -10.36
N ALA A 57 -1.48 -10.39 -10.11
CA ALA A 57 -0.07 -10.73 -10.21
C ALA A 57 0.34 -11.88 -9.27
N PHE A 58 -0.18 -11.86 -8.04
CA PHE A 58 0.07 -12.88 -7.02
C PHE A 58 -0.96 -14.02 -7.00
N ASN A 59 -1.91 -14.03 -7.94
CA ASN A 59 -2.99 -15.01 -8.00
C ASN A 59 -3.75 -15.17 -6.67
N GLY A 60 -3.91 -14.09 -5.92
CA GLY A 60 -4.59 -14.10 -4.63
C GLY A 60 -4.32 -12.89 -3.75
N ASN A 61 -5.01 -12.83 -2.65
CA ASN A 61 -4.92 -11.72 -1.69
C ASN A 61 -3.76 -11.83 -0.71
N PHE A 62 -3.27 -13.06 -0.48
CA PHE A 62 -2.14 -13.35 0.41
C PHE A 62 -1.38 -14.59 -0.09
N SER A 63 -0.14 -14.78 0.39
CA SER A 63 0.74 -15.91 0.09
C SER A 63 1.08 -16.73 1.34
N ALA A 64 0.95 -16.13 2.53
CA ALA A 64 1.08 -16.85 3.80
C ALA A 64 0.06 -18.02 3.89
N PRO A 65 0.41 -19.15 4.50
CA PRO A 65 -0.46 -20.35 4.54
C PRO A 65 -1.58 -20.22 5.58
N VAL A 66 -2.43 -19.20 5.44
CA VAL A 66 -3.50 -18.85 6.40
C VAL A 66 -4.92 -19.19 5.94
N ASP A 67 -5.12 -19.72 4.72
CA ASP A 67 -6.45 -20.02 4.18
C ASP A 67 -7.31 -20.88 5.12
N GLN A 68 -6.78 -21.99 5.63
CA GLN A 68 -7.53 -22.87 6.53
C GLN A 68 -7.84 -22.20 7.88
N LEU A 69 -6.92 -21.36 8.38
CA LEU A 69 -7.12 -20.57 9.59
C LEU A 69 -8.29 -19.60 9.38
N LEU A 70 -8.30 -18.87 8.27
CA LEU A 70 -9.35 -17.90 7.94
C LEU A 70 -10.72 -18.57 7.75
N ARG A 71 -10.76 -19.74 7.12
CA ARG A 71 -12.03 -20.51 6.97
C ARG A 71 -12.61 -21.00 8.30
N ARG A 72 -11.76 -21.33 9.27
CA ARG A 72 -12.19 -21.78 10.61
C ARG A 72 -12.63 -20.64 11.51
N GLY A 73 -12.15 -19.43 11.26
CA GLY A 73 -12.39 -18.21 12.05
C GLY A 73 -11.12 -17.72 12.71
N GLY A 74 -10.48 -16.71 12.11
CA GLY A 74 -9.29 -16.03 12.61
C GLY A 74 -9.56 -14.55 12.84
N ARG A 75 -8.70 -13.90 13.62
CA ARG A 75 -8.68 -12.44 13.77
C ARG A 75 -7.53 -11.85 12.98
N VAL A 76 -7.85 -10.98 12.03
CA VAL A 76 -6.92 -10.43 11.04
C VAL A 76 -6.76 -8.92 11.24
N LEU A 77 -5.52 -8.44 11.15
CA LEU A 77 -5.20 -7.01 11.13
C LEU A 77 -4.63 -6.62 9.76
N ASP A 78 -5.21 -5.61 9.14
CA ASP A 78 -4.71 -4.94 7.92
C ASP A 78 -4.12 -3.59 8.34
N VAL A 79 -2.79 -3.46 8.28
CA VAL A 79 -2.06 -2.29 8.77
C VAL A 79 -1.88 -1.30 7.62
N CYS A 80 -2.29 -0.04 7.83
CA CYS A 80 -2.39 1.00 6.81
C CYS A 80 -3.29 0.56 5.67
N CYS A 81 -4.54 0.23 6.01
CA CYS A 81 -5.50 -0.43 5.12
C CYS A 81 -5.99 0.46 3.95
N GLY A 82 -5.69 1.76 3.94
CA GLY A 82 -6.06 2.72 2.90
C GLY A 82 -7.57 2.77 2.67
N SER A 83 -8.03 2.44 1.45
CA SER A 83 -9.46 2.37 1.10
C SER A 83 -10.23 1.26 1.82
N GLY A 84 -9.53 0.32 2.45
CA GLY A 84 -10.11 -0.87 3.08
C GLY A 84 -10.53 -1.97 2.10
N ILE A 85 -10.22 -1.85 0.81
CA ILE A 85 -10.67 -2.80 -0.22
C ILE A 85 -10.21 -4.24 0.07
N TRP A 86 -8.96 -4.44 0.50
CA TRP A 86 -8.42 -5.76 0.85
C TRP A 86 -9.17 -6.36 2.05
N THR A 87 -9.34 -5.58 3.12
CA THR A 87 -10.10 -5.96 4.31
C THR A 87 -11.53 -6.35 3.98
N LEU A 88 -12.23 -5.54 3.17
CA LEU A 88 -13.64 -5.76 2.80
C LEU A 88 -13.82 -6.98 1.89
N GLU A 89 -12.89 -7.22 0.98
CA GLU A 89 -12.94 -8.37 0.09
C GLU A 89 -12.76 -9.67 0.87
N LEU A 90 -11.74 -9.74 1.72
CA LEU A 90 -11.50 -10.92 2.55
C LEU A 90 -12.60 -11.17 3.59
N ALA A 91 -13.18 -10.13 4.15
CA ALA A 91 -14.30 -10.29 5.08
C ALA A 91 -15.53 -10.96 4.44
N LYS A 92 -15.76 -10.71 3.16
CA LYS A 92 -16.81 -11.39 2.38
C LYS A 92 -16.45 -12.83 2.05
N GLU A 93 -15.16 -13.08 1.74
CA GLU A 93 -14.67 -14.42 1.39
C GLU A 93 -14.57 -15.35 2.61
N TYR A 94 -14.26 -14.78 3.80
CA TYR A 94 -14.06 -15.51 5.05
C TYR A 94 -15.02 -15.04 6.15
N PRO A 95 -16.33 -15.35 6.04
CA PRO A 95 -17.36 -14.82 6.94
C PRO A 95 -17.21 -15.26 8.41
N ASN A 96 -16.44 -16.32 8.68
CA ASN A 96 -16.17 -16.81 10.03
C ASN A 96 -15.01 -16.04 10.71
N SER A 97 -14.19 -15.31 9.95
CA SER A 97 -13.08 -14.53 10.45
C SER A 97 -13.49 -13.09 10.72
N TYR A 98 -12.76 -12.41 11.61
CA TYR A 98 -12.97 -11.01 11.94
C TYR A 98 -11.78 -10.17 11.49
N PHE A 99 -12.06 -9.10 10.76
CA PHE A 99 -11.06 -8.24 10.14
C PHE A 99 -11.05 -6.86 10.77
N VAL A 100 -9.86 -6.37 11.09
CA VAL A 100 -9.63 -5.02 11.59
C VAL A 100 -8.69 -4.32 10.62
N GLY A 101 -9.12 -3.20 10.04
CA GLY A 101 -8.26 -2.30 9.28
C GLY A 101 -7.85 -1.12 10.16
N VAL A 102 -6.57 -0.76 10.18
CA VAL A 102 -6.07 0.45 10.84
C VAL A 102 -5.40 1.36 9.82
N ASP A 103 -5.77 2.65 9.85
CA ASP A 103 -5.16 3.67 8.99
C ASP A 103 -5.16 5.03 9.71
N ILE A 104 -4.24 5.92 9.31
CA ILE A 104 -4.19 7.30 9.82
C ILE A 104 -5.39 8.13 9.32
N ALA A 105 -5.96 7.71 8.20
CA ALA A 105 -7.13 8.33 7.60
C ALA A 105 -8.39 7.52 7.86
N PRO A 106 -9.55 8.17 8.05
CA PRO A 106 -10.80 7.45 8.21
C PRO A 106 -11.19 6.73 6.92
N VAL A 107 -11.48 5.44 7.02
CA VAL A 107 -12.06 4.67 5.91
C VAL A 107 -13.54 5.03 5.76
N VAL A 108 -13.87 5.72 4.67
CA VAL A 108 -15.26 6.15 4.41
C VAL A 108 -15.91 5.18 3.42
N LEU A 109 -16.84 4.39 3.90
CA LEU A 109 -17.56 3.39 3.11
C LEU A 109 -18.77 3.99 2.41
N THR A 110 -18.96 3.65 1.15
CA THR A 110 -20.16 4.02 0.36
C THR A 110 -21.29 3.01 0.49
N ASN A 111 -20.99 1.81 0.94
CA ASN A 111 -21.92 0.69 1.13
C ASN A 111 -21.93 0.23 2.58
N GLU A 112 -22.91 -0.61 2.94
CA GLU A 112 -22.96 -1.25 4.25
C GLU A 112 -21.71 -2.10 4.49
N LYS A 113 -21.12 -1.87 5.67
CA LYS A 113 -19.95 -2.60 6.13
C LYS A 113 -20.35 -4.03 6.55
N PRO A 114 -19.63 -5.08 6.15
CA PRO A 114 -19.84 -6.42 6.70
C PRO A 114 -19.74 -6.42 8.23
N SER A 115 -20.56 -7.24 8.89
CA SER A 115 -20.62 -7.31 10.36
C SER A 115 -19.31 -7.79 11.01
N ASN A 116 -18.46 -8.47 10.24
CA ASN A 116 -17.17 -9.01 10.66
C ASN A 116 -15.99 -8.09 10.30
N VAL A 117 -16.24 -6.78 10.15
CA VAL A 117 -15.19 -5.78 9.85
C VAL A 117 -15.25 -4.62 10.84
N GLU A 118 -14.08 -4.14 11.25
CA GLU A 118 -13.90 -2.91 12.01
C GLU A 118 -12.79 -2.06 11.35
N PHE A 119 -12.94 -0.72 11.36
CA PHE A 119 -11.88 0.21 10.97
C PHE A 119 -11.55 1.13 12.13
N VAL A 120 -10.24 1.32 12.36
CA VAL A 120 -9.68 2.13 13.45
C VAL A 120 -8.83 3.24 12.84
N GLU A 121 -9.15 4.49 13.14
CA GLU A 121 -8.30 5.63 12.76
C GLU A 121 -7.19 5.77 13.81
N TYR A 122 -5.93 5.55 13.38
CA TYR A 122 -4.78 5.60 14.27
C TYR A 122 -3.47 5.78 13.50
N ASN A 123 -2.53 6.54 14.06
CA ASN A 123 -1.18 6.69 13.50
C ASN A 123 -0.29 5.51 13.94
N VAL A 124 0.06 4.63 13.04
CA VAL A 124 0.88 3.43 13.32
C VAL A 124 2.32 3.76 13.73
N LEU A 125 2.78 5.00 13.54
CA LEU A 125 4.07 5.48 14.03
C LEU A 125 4.09 5.64 15.57
N ASP A 126 2.92 5.68 16.21
CA ASP A 126 2.78 5.71 17.68
C ASP A 126 2.65 4.27 18.28
N GLY A 127 2.94 3.24 17.48
CA GLY A 127 2.70 1.83 17.79
C GLY A 127 1.34 1.33 17.29
N LEU A 128 0.90 0.15 17.70
CA LEU A 128 -0.42 -0.39 17.36
C LEU A 128 -1.37 -0.36 18.57
N PRO A 129 -2.60 0.18 18.45
CA PRO A 129 -3.53 0.36 19.56
C PRO A 129 -4.22 -0.94 19.99
N PHE A 130 -3.53 -2.07 19.92
CA PHE A 130 -4.06 -3.39 20.21
C PHE A 130 -3.22 -4.10 21.27
N ASN A 131 -3.88 -4.97 22.04
CA ASN A 131 -3.19 -5.81 23.02
C ASN A 131 -2.26 -6.83 22.34
N SER A 132 -1.23 -7.27 23.08
CA SER A 132 -0.38 -8.36 22.63
C SER A 132 -1.18 -9.64 22.38
N ASN A 133 -0.75 -10.45 21.40
CA ASN A 133 -1.34 -11.76 21.07
C ASN A 133 -2.86 -11.68 20.74
N THR A 134 -3.27 -10.68 19.96
CA THR A 134 -4.67 -10.45 19.60
C THR A 134 -5.01 -11.08 18.26
N PHE A 135 -4.11 -11.02 17.27
CA PHE A 135 -4.38 -11.40 15.90
C PHE A 135 -3.74 -12.74 15.53
N ASP A 136 -4.44 -13.48 14.68
CA ASP A 136 -3.93 -14.72 14.09
C ASP A 136 -3.12 -14.45 12.81
N PHE A 137 -3.43 -13.34 12.12
CA PHE A 137 -2.75 -12.89 10.91
C PHE A 137 -2.65 -11.36 10.89
N VAL A 138 -1.47 -10.85 10.59
CA VAL A 138 -1.22 -9.41 10.34
C VAL A 138 -0.74 -9.26 8.90
N PHE A 139 -1.38 -8.38 8.17
CA PHE A 139 -1.05 -8.03 6.80
C PHE A 139 -0.70 -6.55 6.69
N SER A 140 0.27 -6.22 5.87
CA SER A 140 0.54 -4.83 5.48
C SER A 140 0.97 -4.76 4.03
N ARG A 141 0.59 -3.65 3.34
CA ARG A 141 0.92 -3.47 1.94
C ARG A 141 1.12 -2.01 1.58
N ALA A 142 2.14 -1.75 0.74
CA ALA A 142 2.34 -0.43 0.15
C ALA A 142 2.78 0.65 1.15
N LEU A 143 3.65 0.32 2.06
CA LEU A 143 4.12 1.21 3.12
C LEU A 143 5.43 1.93 2.78
N VAL A 144 5.81 1.99 1.50
CA VAL A 144 7.02 2.63 0.98
C VAL A 144 7.21 4.08 1.45
N SER A 145 6.13 4.79 1.75
CA SER A 145 6.15 6.17 2.26
C SER A 145 5.74 6.30 3.73
N VAL A 146 5.71 5.20 4.48
CA VAL A 146 5.28 5.20 5.89
C VAL A 146 6.48 5.05 6.83
N TYR A 147 7.25 3.98 6.68
CA TYR A 147 8.33 3.64 7.59
C TYR A 147 9.71 3.89 6.97
N THR A 148 10.59 4.55 7.72
CA THR A 148 12.03 4.52 7.44
C THR A 148 12.57 3.11 7.69
N ARG A 149 13.79 2.82 7.23
CA ARG A 149 14.42 1.52 7.49
C ARG A 149 14.53 1.23 8.98
N GLU A 150 14.89 2.22 9.78
CA GLU A 150 14.97 2.12 11.24
C GLU A 150 13.57 1.84 11.83
N GLN A 151 12.54 2.56 11.39
CA GLN A 151 11.17 2.33 11.85
C GLN A 151 10.64 0.94 11.47
N TRP A 152 11.05 0.37 10.32
CA TRP A 152 10.73 -1.01 9.99
C TRP A 152 11.30 -1.98 11.02
N THR A 153 12.58 -1.82 11.42
CA THR A 153 13.27 -2.75 12.32
C THR A 153 12.95 -2.51 13.80
N GLU A 154 12.83 -1.25 14.22
CA GLU A 154 12.69 -0.90 15.64
C GLU A 154 11.23 -0.72 16.09
N LEU A 155 10.30 -0.48 15.15
CA LEU A 155 8.90 -0.25 15.46
C LEU A 155 7.97 -1.25 14.77
N ALA A 156 7.90 -1.28 13.44
CA ALA A 156 6.86 -2.03 12.72
C ALA A 156 6.94 -3.53 12.98
N ILE A 157 8.10 -4.14 12.74
CA ILE A 157 8.30 -5.60 12.92
C ILE A 157 8.10 -6.04 14.37
N PRO A 158 8.66 -5.35 15.40
CA PRO A 158 8.37 -5.66 16.80
C PRO A 158 6.88 -5.52 17.17
N GLU A 159 6.20 -4.48 16.71
CA GLU A 159 4.78 -4.27 16.98
C GLU A 159 3.90 -5.32 16.29
N TYR A 160 4.20 -5.69 15.05
CA TYR A 160 3.51 -6.78 14.37
C TYR A 160 3.68 -8.08 15.15
N ALA A 161 4.91 -8.42 15.54
CA ALA A 161 5.16 -9.58 16.39
C ALA A 161 4.46 -9.50 17.74
N ARG A 162 4.36 -8.32 18.36
CA ARG A 162 3.68 -8.13 19.65
C ARG A 162 2.20 -8.46 19.55
N VAL A 163 1.52 -7.95 18.52
CA VAL A 163 0.06 -8.13 18.39
C VAL A 163 -0.34 -9.48 17.83
N ILE A 164 0.55 -10.18 17.11
CA ILE A 164 0.31 -11.53 16.60
C ILE A 164 0.36 -12.54 17.77
N LYS A 165 -0.57 -13.49 17.77
CA LYS A 165 -0.55 -14.65 18.68
C LYS A 165 0.67 -15.55 18.39
N PRO A 166 1.20 -16.27 19.39
CA PRO A 166 2.17 -17.34 19.13
C PRO A 166 1.65 -18.30 18.05
N GLY A 167 2.49 -18.65 17.06
CA GLY A 167 2.11 -19.47 15.92
C GLY A 167 1.27 -18.78 14.83
N GLY A 168 0.85 -17.52 15.05
CA GLY A 168 0.19 -16.70 14.03
C GLY A 168 1.16 -16.17 12.98
N TRP A 169 0.65 -15.52 11.94
CA TRP A 169 1.41 -15.15 10.75
C TRP A 169 1.47 -13.64 10.52
N VAL A 170 2.56 -13.19 9.91
CA VAL A 170 2.69 -11.86 9.29
C VAL A 170 2.89 -12.03 7.79
N GLU A 171 2.34 -11.12 6.99
CA GLU A 171 2.70 -10.96 5.57
C GLU A 171 2.90 -9.48 5.26
N LEU A 172 4.03 -9.18 4.65
CA LEU A 172 4.42 -7.86 4.15
C LEU A 172 4.39 -7.91 2.62
N ALA A 173 3.74 -6.95 1.99
CA ALA A 173 3.66 -6.86 0.53
C ALA A 173 4.14 -5.47 0.09
N GLU A 174 5.34 -5.40 -0.48
CA GLU A 174 5.97 -4.17 -0.90
C GLU A 174 6.47 -4.30 -2.34
N TRP A 175 6.89 -3.19 -2.92
CA TRP A 175 7.41 -3.16 -4.27
C TRP A 175 8.73 -2.40 -4.39
N ASP A 176 9.38 -2.56 -5.53
CA ASP A 176 10.34 -1.59 -6.01
C ASP A 176 9.56 -0.36 -6.53
N GLY A 177 9.74 0.78 -5.88
CA GLY A 177 9.13 2.04 -6.32
C GLY A 177 9.67 2.54 -7.66
N LEU A 178 10.76 1.93 -8.15
CA LEU A 178 11.45 2.31 -9.38
C LEU A 178 11.06 1.35 -10.51
N VAL A 179 10.29 1.85 -11.45
CA VAL A 179 9.86 1.06 -12.63
C VAL A 179 11.04 0.85 -13.58
N LYS A 180 11.24 -0.37 -14.04
CA LYS A 180 12.36 -0.76 -14.88
C LYS A 180 11.91 -1.08 -16.31
N SER A 181 12.54 -0.47 -17.31
CA SER A 181 12.39 -0.83 -18.72
C SER A 181 13.68 -1.45 -19.24
N ARG A 182 13.55 -2.33 -20.25
CA ARG A 182 14.70 -2.95 -20.94
C ARG A 182 15.43 -1.98 -21.86
N VAL A 183 14.79 -0.89 -22.24
CA VAL A 183 15.35 0.20 -23.03
C VAL A 183 15.41 1.47 -22.19
N LYS A 184 16.27 2.40 -22.61
CA LYS A 184 16.39 3.69 -21.91
C LYS A 184 15.12 4.51 -22.13
N CYS A 185 14.33 4.68 -21.08
CA CYS A 185 13.13 5.52 -21.02
C CYS A 185 13.48 6.74 -20.18
N GLU A 186 13.77 7.87 -20.85
CA GLU A 186 14.33 9.06 -20.16
C GLU A 186 13.34 9.72 -19.21
N ASN A 187 12.07 9.79 -19.61
CA ASN A 187 11.06 10.42 -18.76
C ASN A 187 10.64 9.51 -17.60
N VAL A 188 10.52 8.19 -17.81
CA VAL A 188 10.35 7.23 -16.71
C VAL A 188 11.52 7.33 -15.73
N GLN A 189 12.76 7.44 -16.20
CA GLN A 189 13.93 7.61 -15.33
C GLN A 189 13.88 8.94 -14.55
N ARG A 190 13.39 10.02 -15.15
CA ARG A 190 13.17 11.29 -14.45
C ARG A 190 12.16 11.14 -13.31
N MET A 191 11.07 10.42 -13.54
CA MET A 191 10.05 10.15 -12.51
C MET A 191 10.62 9.28 -11.39
N ASN A 192 11.37 8.23 -11.73
CA ASN A 192 12.09 7.39 -10.75
C ASN A 192 13.06 8.22 -9.88
N ASN A 193 13.84 9.11 -10.50
CA ASN A 193 14.78 9.96 -9.78
C ASN A 193 14.07 10.95 -8.85
N ALA A 194 12.95 11.52 -9.28
CA ALA A 194 12.13 12.40 -8.45
C ALA A 194 11.57 11.67 -7.23
N LEU A 195 11.06 10.45 -7.41
CA LEU A 195 10.60 9.61 -6.30
C LEU A 195 11.74 9.28 -5.33
N ALA A 196 12.87 8.81 -5.84
CA ALA A 196 14.03 8.47 -5.02
C ALA A 196 14.54 9.68 -4.22
N SER A 197 14.61 10.86 -4.84
CA SER A 197 15.01 12.12 -4.18
C SER A 197 14.02 12.52 -3.10
N LEU A 198 12.71 12.47 -3.37
CA LEU A 198 11.68 12.84 -2.41
C LEU A 198 11.69 11.90 -1.19
N LEU A 199 11.69 10.59 -1.41
CA LEU A 199 11.70 9.61 -0.33
C LEU A 199 13.01 9.66 0.45
N GLY A 200 14.16 9.76 -0.24
CA GLY A 200 15.48 9.90 0.38
C GLY A 200 15.59 11.13 1.28
N SER A 201 14.97 12.26 0.92
CA SER A 201 14.94 13.47 1.77
C SER A 201 14.20 13.28 3.11
N LYS A 202 13.38 12.22 3.20
CA LYS A 202 12.62 11.81 4.40
C LYS A 202 13.24 10.60 5.11
N GLY A 203 14.39 10.11 4.67
CA GLY A 203 15.02 8.89 5.20
C GLY A 203 14.30 7.59 4.79
N LEU A 204 13.43 7.66 3.78
CA LEU A 204 12.69 6.53 3.25
C LEU A 204 13.46 5.89 2.08
N THR A 205 13.30 4.57 1.90
CA THR A 205 13.81 3.87 0.71
C THR A 205 12.71 3.77 -0.35
N PRO A 206 13.03 3.99 -1.63
CA PRO A 206 12.05 3.79 -2.69
C PRO A 206 11.77 2.31 -2.98
N SER A 207 12.58 1.39 -2.46
CA SER A 207 12.54 -0.04 -2.80
C SER A 207 12.52 -0.96 -1.57
N PRO A 208 11.57 -0.77 -0.63
CA PRO A 208 11.52 -1.58 0.59
C PRO A 208 11.25 -3.07 0.30
N GLY A 209 10.65 -3.38 -0.85
CA GLY A 209 10.33 -4.76 -1.24
C GLY A 209 11.52 -5.71 -1.19
N PHE A 210 12.71 -5.25 -1.54
CA PHE A 210 13.93 -6.06 -1.47
C PHE A 210 14.46 -6.30 -0.04
N GLU A 211 13.91 -5.58 0.97
CA GLU A 211 14.39 -5.63 2.34
C GLU A 211 13.42 -6.36 3.29
N ILE A 212 12.13 -6.50 2.92
CA ILE A 212 11.08 -7.01 3.84
C ILE A 212 11.34 -8.42 4.36
N GLN A 213 11.89 -9.32 3.53
CA GLN A 213 12.31 -10.64 4.00
C GLN A 213 13.42 -10.53 5.05
N GLY A 214 14.43 -9.71 4.76
CA GLY A 214 15.55 -9.47 5.66
C GLY A 214 15.11 -8.87 7.00
N PHE A 215 14.10 -8.01 7.03
CA PHE A 215 13.55 -7.48 8.28
C PHE A 215 12.94 -8.58 9.15
N LEU A 216 12.19 -9.53 8.55
CA LEU A 216 11.63 -10.67 9.29
C LEU A 216 12.73 -11.58 9.81
N GLU A 217 13.75 -11.90 9.01
CA GLU A 217 14.87 -12.77 9.38
C GLU A 217 15.71 -12.17 10.52
N GLN A 218 16.14 -10.91 10.36
CA GLN A 218 17.00 -10.20 11.30
C GLN A 218 16.32 -9.95 12.65
N SER A 219 14.99 -9.83 12.68
CA SER A 219 14.25 -9.66 13.92
C SER A 219 14.40 -10.84 14.87
N GLY A 220 14.66 -12.03 14.36
CA GLY A 220 14.69 -13.26 15.16
C GLY A 220 13.33 -13.68 15.75
N LEU A 221 12.25 -12.94 15.48
CA LEU A 221 10.91 -13.16 16.06
C LEU A 221 10.06 -14.16 15.28
N PHE A 222 10.42 -14.42 14.03
CA PHE A 222 9.65 -15.27 13.13
C PHE A 222 10.42 -16.52 12.69
N THR A 223 9.69 -17.54 12.29
CA THR A 223 10.15 -18.79 11.69
C THR A 223 9.30 -19.07 10.45
N ASN A 224 9.59 -20.14 9.71
CA ASN A 224 8.86 -20.49 8.49
C ASN A 224 8.72 -19.30 7.53
N ILE A 225 9.81 -18.51 7.43
CA ILE A 225 9.86 -17.32 6.57
C ILE A 225 9.90 -17.78 5.12
N GLY A 226 9.00 -17.23 4.33
CA GLY A 226 8.97 -17.40 2.88
C GLY A 226 8.88 -16.06 2.18
N HIS A 227 9.17 -16.05 0.89
CA HIS A 227 9.02 -14.88 0.04
C HIS A 227 8.57 -15.26 -1.36
N GLU A 228 8.05 -14.28 -2.06
CA GLU A 228 7.56 -14.40 -3.43
C GLU A 228 7.78 -13.09 -4.16
N GLU A 229 8.26 -13.17 -5.40
CA GLU A 229 8.48 -12.03 -6.28
C GLU A 229 7.63 -12.15 -7.54
N ARG A 230 7.02 -11.06 -7.98
CA ARG A 230 6.26 -10.99 -9.22
C ARG A 230 6.56 -9.71 -9.98
N PHE A 231 6.58 -9.84 -11.29
CA PHE A 231 6.72 -8.74 -12.23
C PHE A 231 5.34 -8.42 -12.81
N VAL A 232 4.88 -7.21 -12.60
CA VAL A 232 3.69 -6.68 -13.26
C VAL A 232 4.14 -5.97 -14.54
N PRO A 233 3.74 -6.44 -15.73
CA PRO A 233 4.01 -5.70 -16.96
C PRO A 233 3.30 -4.34 -16.94
N VAL A 234 4.02 -3.29 -17.37
CA VAL A 234 3.48 -1.95 -17.57
C VAL A 234 3.61 -1.63 -19.06
N GLY A 235 2.53 -1.74 -19.82
CA GLY A 235 2.60 -1.52 -21.27
C GLY A 235 1.56 -2.31 -22.05
N PRO A 236 1.52 -2.13 -23.40
CA PRO A 236 0.47 -2.68 -24.25
C PRO A 236 0.63 -4.18 -24.56
N LYS A 237 1.76 -4.77 -24.23
CA LYS A 237 2.07 -6.20 -24.50
C LYS A 237 1.60 -7.15 -23.38
N GLY A 238 0.73 -6.69 -22.52
CA GLY A 238 0.16 -7.47 -21.45
C GLY A 238 -1.35 -7.70 -21.63
N ASP A 239 -1.94 -8.17 -20.58
CA ASP A 239 -3.39 -8.24 -20.44
C ASP A 239 -3.97 -6.91 -19.93
N LYS A 240 -5.27 -6.87 -19.64
CA LYS A 240 -5.94 -5.68 -19.09
C LYS A 240 -5.27 -5.10 -17.83
N TYR A 241 -4.57 -5.91 -17.05
CA TYR A 241 -3.89 -5.47 -15.83
C TYR A 241 -2.59 -4.71 -16.14
N ALA A 242 -1.92 -5.03 -17.26
CA ALA A 242 -0.79 -4.25 -17.74
C ALA A 242 -1.22 -2.84 -18.20
N GLU A 243 -2.39 -2.72 -18.84
CA GLU A 243 -2.97 -1.40 -19.18
C GLU A 243 -3.41 -0.65 -17.93
N MET A 244 -4.03 -1.33 -16.97
CA MET A 244 -4.36 -0.75 -15.65
C MET A 244 -3.10 -0.25 -14.91
N ALA A 245 -1.97 -0.94 -15.05
CA ALA A 245 -0.71 -0.51 -14.45
C ALA A 245 -0.20 0.81 -15.04
N ILE A 246 -0.34 1.03 -16.37
CA ILE A 246 -0.02 2.34 -16.99
C ILE A 246 -0.86 3.44 -16.31
N ARG A 247 -2.16 3.21 -16.19
CA ARG A 247 -3.07 4.17 -15.57
C ARG A 247 -2.70 4.41 -14.09
N ASN A 248 -2.39 3.35 -13.34
CA ASN A 248 -1.95 3.47 -11.96
C ASN A 248 -0.71 4.37 -11.81
N PHE A 249 0.31 4.20 -12.68
CA PHE A 249 1.49 5.05 -12.66
C PHE A 249 1.18 6.50 -13.06
N ARG A 250 0.37 6.71 -14.10
CA ARG A 250 -0.08 8.04 -14.48
C ARG A 250 -0.79 8.73 -13.31
N ASP A 251 -1.74 8.05 -12.69
CA ASP A 251 -2.56 8.61 -11.61
C ASP A 251 -1.71 8.95 -10.37
N VAL A 252 -0.76 8.08 -9.98
CA VAL A 252 0.16 8.37 -8.86
C VAL A 252 1.10 9.53 -9.19
N TRP A 253 1.63 9.62 -10.40
CA TRP A 253 2.45 10.74 -10.80
C TRP A 253 1.67 12.05 -10.82
N CYS A 254 0.45 12.06 -11.36
CA CYS A 254 -0.44 13.22 -11.28
C CYS A 254 -0.74 13.63 -9.83
N ALA A 255 -0.94 12.65 -8.94
CA ALA A 255 -1.15 12.90 -7.51
C ALA A 255 0.08 13.52 -6.83
N MET A 256 1.29 13.17 -7.28
CA MET A 256 2.56 13.67 -6.74
C MET A 256 3.05 14.96 -7.43
N LYS A 257 2.24 15.62 -8.27
CA LYS A 257 2.64 16.82 -9.02
C LYS A 257 3.29 17.86 -8.13
N PHE A 258 2.68 18.23 -7.01
CA PHE A 258 3.20 19.26 -6.13
C PHE A 258 4.60 18.94 -5.58
N PRO A 259 4.87 17.81 -4.90
CA PRO A 259 6.21 17.50 -4.40
C PRO A 259 7.21 17.23 -5.54
N PHE A 260 6.79 16.69 -6.68
CA PHE A 260 7.71 16.37 -7.77
C PHE A 260 8.14 17.60 -8.58
N THR A 261 7.26 18.57 -8.80
CA THR A 261 7.66 19.84 -9.45
C THR A 261 8.73 20.55 -8.64
N ALA A 262 8.63 20.55 -7.31
CA ALA A 262 9.64 21.10 -6.42
C ALA A 262 10.96 20.30 -6.49
N ALA A 263 10.90 18.97 -6.40
CA ALA A 263 12.08 18.11 -6.45
C ALA A 263 12.81 18.17 -7.80
N MET A 264 12.07 18.30 -8.90
CA MET A 264 12.62 18.39 -10.27
C MET A 264 12.98 19.81 -10.70
N GLN A 265 12.58 20.83 -9.93
CA GLN A 265 12.75 22.26 -10.25
C GLN A 265 12.15 22.63 -11.62
N VAL A 266 10.94 22.16 -11.90
CA VAL A 266 10.20 22.42 -13.16
C VAL A 266 8.87 23.11 -12.90
N THR A 267 8.32 23.76 -13.93
CA THR A 267 6.96 24.31 -13.89
C THR A 267 5.91 23.17 -13.93
N GLY A 268 4.69 23.46 -13.48
CA GLY A 268 3.60 22.49 -13.52
C GLY A 268 3.26 22.01 -14.94
N GLU A 269 3.34 22.89 -15.95
CA GLU A 269 3.12 22.56 -17.36
C GLU A 269 4.23 21.62 -17.88
N HIS A 270 5.49 21.92 -17.55
CA HIS A 270 6.61 21.06 -17.94
C HIS A 270 6.53 19.69 -17.26
N TYR A 271 6.09 19.64 -16.00
CA TYR A 271 5.84 18.39 -15.31
C TYR A 271 4.78 17.53 -16.01
N ASP A 272 3.63 18.13 -16.36
CA ASP A 272 2.57 17.41 -17.08
C ASP A 272 3.09 16.84 -18.41
N ALA A 273 3.92 17.59 -19.14
CA ALA A 273 4.55 17.10 -20.38
C ALA A 273 5.49 15.90 -20.11
N ILE A 274 6.23 15.89 -18.99
CA ILE A 274 7.09 14.75 -18.59
C ILE A 274 6.24 13.53 -18.27
N VAL A 275 5.14 13.70 -17.55
CA VAL A 275 4.22 12.60 -17.21
C VAL A 275 3.66 11.96 -18.47
N GLU A 276 3.13 12.77 -19.41
CA GLU A 276 2.59 12.23 -20.67
C GLU A 276 3.67 11.58 -21.53
N ALA A 277 4.89 12.12 -21.56
CA ALA A 277 6.02 11.50 -22.26
C ALA A 277 6.42 10.16 -21.61
N ALA A 278 6.43 10.05 -20.28
CA ALA A 278 6.71 8.81 -19.58
C ALA A 278 5.62 7.74 -19.82
N VAL A 279 4.35 8.15 -19.90
CA VAL A 279 3.24 7.26 -20.29
C VAL A 279 3.43 6.75 -21.72
N ASN A 280 3.83 7.61 -22.67
CA ASN A 280 4.12 7.20 -24.03
C ASN A 280 5.30 6.22 -24.11
N GLU A 281 6.36 6.42 -23.29
CA GLU A 281 7.45 5.45 -23.16
C GLU A 281 6.97 4.08 -22.69
N PHE A 282 5.98 4.00 -21.77
CA PHE A 282 5.35 2.72 -21.41
C PHE A 282 4.58 2.09 -22.57
N LEU A 283 3.86 2.90 -23.36
CA LEU A 283 3.10 2.42 -24.51
C LEU A 283 4.03 1.92 -25.64
N ASP A 284 5.16 2.57 -25.85
CA ASP A 284 6.09 2.24 -26.93
C ASP A 284 6.99 1.04 -26.57
N TYR A 285 7.51 1.02 -25.35
CA TYR A 285 8.59 0.10 -24.96
C TYR A 285 8.20 -0.89 -23.87
N GLY A 286 7.19 -0.57 -23.07
CA GLY A 286 6.84 -1.32 -21.88
C GLY A 286 7.87 -1.19 -20.76
N ALA A 287 7.45 -1.62 -19.58
CA ALA A 287 8.28 -1.68 -18.39
C ALA A 287 7.85 -2.85 -17.49
N ASN A 288 8.59 -3.07 -16.42
CA ASN A 288 8.23 -4.01 -15.36
C ASN A 288 8.15 -3.27 -14.03
N TRP A 289 7.13 -3.60 -13.27
CA TRP A 289 6.95 -3.19 -11.89
C TRP A 289 7.19 -4.41 -11.00
N GLU A 290 8.26 -4.38 -10.22
CA GLU A 290 8.67 -5.48 -9.35
C GLU A 290 7.93 -5.40 -8.02
N ASN A 291 7.30 -6.50 -7.63
CA ASN A 291 6.50 -6.60 -6.41
C ASN A 291 6.91 -7.83 -5.62
N MET A 292 7.08 -7.67 -4.31
CA MET A 292 7.56 -8.69 -3.41
C MET A 292 6.60 -8.87 -2.24
N LYS A 293 6.46 -10.13 -1.83
CA LYS A 293 5.82 -10.51 -0.58
C LYS A 293 6.81 -11.28 0.28
N ALA A 294 6.77 -11.04 1.57
CA ALA A 294 7.46 -11.86 2.55
C ALA A 294 6.51 -12.18 3.70
N TRP A 295 6.53 -13.40 4.19
CA TRP A 295 5.72 -13.83 5.31
C TRP A 295 6.54 -14.60 6.32
N GLY A 296 6.05 -14.67 7.56
CA GLY A 296 6.70 -15.40 8.63
C GLY A 296 5.70 -15.80 9.71
N GLN A 297 5.97 -16.90 10.37
CA GLN A 297 5.19 -17.39 11.50
C GLN A 297 5.83 -16.93 12.81
N LYS A 298 5.08 -16.28 13.68
CA LYS A 298 5.59 -15.89 15.00
C LYS A 298 6.03 -17.11 15.80
N LYS A 299 7.26 -17.07 16.33
CA LYS A 299 7.79 -18.13 17.19
C LYS A 299 6.95 -18.30 18.45
N ASP A 300 6.73 -19.56 18.86
CA ASP A 300 6.23 -19.85 20.20
C ASP A 300 7.33 -19.57 21.24
N ARG A 301 7.04 -18.72 22.22
CA ARG A 301 7.99 -18.44 23.30
C ARG A 301 8.21 -19.63 24.27
N THR A 302 7.52 -20.75 24.03
CA THR A 302 7.58 -21.97 24.86
C THR A 302 8.45 -23.08 24.27
N ALA A 303 9.00 -22.91 23.06
CA ALA A 303 9.97 -23.85 22.52
C ALA A 303 11.38 -23.44 22.99
N PRO A 304 12.13 -24.34 23.67
CA PRO A 304 13.48 -24.08 24.12
C PRO A 304 14.46 -23.85 22.96
#